data_a3fbc02fcdc0f13f83038fde85b5500c
#
_entry.id   a3fbc02fcdc0f13f83038fde85b5500c
#
_cell.length_a   1.000
_cell.length_b   1.000
_cell.length_c   1.000
_cell.angle_alpha   90.00
_cell.angle_beta   90.00
_cell.angle_gamma   90.00
#
_symmetry.space_group_name_H-M   'P 1'
#
loop_
_entity.id
_entity.type
_entity.pdbx_description
1 polymer ?
#
loop_
_entity_poly.entity_id
_entity_poly.type
_entity_poly.pdbx_seq_one_letter_code
_entity_poly.pdbx_strand_id
1 'polypeptide(L)'
;DVYKRQILATALDANTLEIWTDVDGFMTADPRVISSAYVIDRLTFTEAMELCNFGAKVIYPPTIYPVYHKNIPIRILNTFNPTAPGTYISKERVKEEGKAIIKGISSINDTCLITVQGLGMVGVIGVNYRIFKTLAKNGISVFMVSQASSENNTTFAVRNADADLAVQVLNDEFALERAQGDMNDTVAEKDLATVAIVGENMKRTPGIAGKLFGTLGRAGISVIACAQGASETNISFVIKHKYLRKALNSIHDSFFLSEYKVLNLFIAGVGTVGGNLLEQIRIQQPKLMRQNGLKLNVVGISNSKKALLCREGINLDNYLEELKENGEESNPEHLCEEIVKMNIFN
;
A
#
# COMPACT_ATOMS: atom_id res chain seq x y z
N ASP A 1 3.30 -25.17 12.05
CA ASP A 1 2.19 -26.13 11.78
C ASP A 1 0.96 -25.53 11.09
N VAL A 2 1.16 -24.49 10.32
CA VAL A 2 0.07 -23.75 9.67
C VAL A 2 -0.68 -24.61 8.64
N TYR A 3 -0.02 -25.56 8.00
CA TYR A 3 -0.59 -26.42 6.94
C TYR A 3 -1.53 -27.53 7.47
N LYS A 4 -1.26 -28.08 8.64
CA LYS A 4 -2.02 -29.20 9.21
C LYS A 4 -3.47 -28.83 9.54
N ARG A 5 -3.71 -27.59 9.98
CA ARG A 5 -5.04 -27.08 10.34
C ARG A 5 -5.99 -27.12 9.16
N GLN A 6 -5.53 -26.66 8.00
CA GLN A 6 -6.33 -26.61 6.77
C GLN A 6 -6.63 -28.02 6.24
N ILE A 7 -5.65 -28.94 6.33
CA ILE A 7 -5.85 -30.35 5.95
C ILE A 7 -6.90 -31.01 6.85
N LEU A 8 -6.84 -30.78 8.17
CA LEU A 8 -7.82 -31.30 9.12
C LEU A 8 -9.21 -30.70 8.86
N ALA A 9 -9.33 -29.40 8.67
CA ALA A 9 -10.60 -28.75 8.35
C ALA A 9 -11.21 -29.35 7.07
N THR A 10 -10.39 -29.59 6.06
CA THR A 10 -10.79 -30.20 4.79
C THR A 10 -11.23 -31.66 4.97
N ALA A 11 -10.51 -32.45 5.77
CA ALA A 11 -10.80 -33.84 6.02
C ALA A 11 -12.09 -34.05 6.85
N LEU A 12 -12.39 -33.09 7.73
CA LEU A 12 -13.58 -33.11 8.59
C LEU A 12 -14.81 -32.40 7.93
N ASP A 13 -14.67 -31.89 6.71
CA ASP A 13 -15.69 -31.04 6.05
C ASP A 13 -16.22 -29.95 6.99
N ALA A 14 -15.28 -29.24 7.64
CA ALA A 14 -15.60 -28.22 8.64
C ALA A 14 -16.43 -27.06 8.04
N ASN A 15 -17.37 -26.54 8.80
CA ASN A 15 -18.18 -25.37 8.36
C ASN A 15 -17.36 -24.08 8.29
N THR A 16 -16.34 -23.94 9.13
CA THR A 16 -15.44 -22.77 9.20
C THR A 16 -14.12 -23.18 9.82
N LEU A 17 -13.02 -22.60 9.34
CA LEU A 17 -11.71 -22.72 9.95
C LEU A 17 -11.40 -21.42 10.70
N GLU A 18 -11.38 -21.46 12.03
CA GLU A 18 -10.92 -20.34 12.84
C GLU A 18 -9.40 -20.42 13.08
N ILE A 19 -8.72 -19.31 12.81
CA ILE A 19 -7.28 -19.14 13.07
C ILE A 19 -7.12 -18.07 14.13
N TRP A 20 -6.81 -18.48 15.34
CA TRP A 20 -6.49 -17.60 16.45
C TRP A 20 -5.01 -17.26 16.44
N THR A 21 -4.69 -15.97 16.38
CA THR A 21 -3.34 -15.42 16.25
C THR A 21 -3.16 -14.21 17.16
N ASP A 22 -2.12 -13.41 16.94
CA ASP A 22 -1.75 -12.23 17.73
C ASP A 22 -2.19 -10.89 17.09
N VAL A 23 -2.96 -10.94 16.01
CA VAL A 23 -3.48 -9.76 15.30
C VAL A 23 -5.01 -9.82 15.21
N ASP A 24 -5.67 -8.65 15.20
CA ASP A 24 -7.13 -8.55 15.14
C ASP A 24 -7.74 -9.01 13.80
N GLY A 25 -6.92 -9.30 12.80
CA GLY A 25 -7.33 -9.70 11.47
C GLY A 25 -6.38 -9.16 10.38
N PHE A 26 -6.83 -9.21 9.14
CA PHE A 26 -6.18 -8.47 8.06
C PHE A 26 -6.45 -6.98 8.22
N MET A 27 -5.41 -6.17 8.08
CA MET A 27 -5.49 -4.72 8.18
C MET A 27 -5.44 -4.07 6.79
N THR A 28 -6.02 -2.88 6.65
CA THR A 28 -5.96 -2.09 5.41
C THR A 28 -4.53 -1.73 5.00
N ALA A 29 -3.61 -1.69 5.96
CA ALA A 29 -2.16 -1.55 5.79
C ALA A 29 -1.44 -2.08 7.03
N ASP A 30 -0.09 -2.09 7.03
CA ASP A 30 0.70 -2.44 8.22
C ASP A 30 0.51 -1.39 9.32
N PRO A 31 -0.11 -1.71 10.47
CA PRO A 31 -0.39 -0.75 11.55
C PRO A 31 0.88 -0.19 12.20
N ARG A 32 2.03 -0.86 12.05
CA ARG A 32 3.32 -0.35 12.52
C ARG A 32 3.83 0.83 11.68
N VAL A 33 3.35 0.96 10.45
CA VAL A 33 3.70 2.05 9.52
C VAL A 33 2.59 3.09 9.47
N ILE A 34 1.33 2.64 9.47
CA ILE A 34 0.12 3.47 9.34
C ILE A 34 -0.77 3.27 10.56
N SER A 35 -0.75 4.22 11.49
CA SER A 35 -1.54 4.16 12.73
C SER A 35 -3.05 4.19 12.52
N SER A 36 -3.51 4.75 11.40
CA SER A 36 -4.93 4.81 10.99
C SER A 36 -5.42 3.54 10.26
N ALA A 37 -4.56 2.52 10.10
CA ALA A 37 -4.98 1.25 9.53
C ALA A 37 -6.01 0.56 10.43
N TYR A 38 -7.04 -0.01 9.82
CA TYR A 38 -8.11 -0.71 10.52
C TYR A 38 -8.33 -2.11 9.97
N VAL A 39 -9.03 -2.94 10.73
CA VAL A 39 -9.31 -4.34 10.37
C VAL A 39 -10.27 -4.40 9.18
N ILE A 40 -9.98 -5.26 8.25
CA ILE A 40 -10.82 -5.58 7.09
C ILE A 40 -11.81 -6.66 7.50
N ASP A 41 -13.10 -6.35 7.50
CA ASP A 41 -14.14 -7.29 7.93
C ASP A 41 -14.21 -8.53 7.05
N ARG A 42 -14.11 -8.35 5.72
CA ARG A 42 -14.28 -9.44 4.75
C ARG A 42 -13.29 -9.31 3.59
N LEU A 43 -12.72 -10.47 3.24
CA LEU A 43 -11.85 -10.65 2.08
C LEU A 43 -12.32 -11.86 1.27
N THR A 44 -12.04 -11.84 -0.03
CA THR A 44 -12.01 -13.08 -0.80
C THR A 44 -10.70 -13.84 -0.55
N PHE A 45 -10.67 -15.14 -0.87
CA PHE A 45 -9.43 -15.90 -0.82
C PHE A 45 -8.34 -15.28 -1.72
N THR A 46 -8.73 -14.76 -2.89
CA THR A 46 -7.81 -14.11 -3.83
C THR A 46 -7.21 -12.85 -3.20
N GLU A 47 -8.04 -11.98 -2.62
CA GLU A 47 -7.57 -10.76 -1.95
C GLU A 47 -6.63 -11.08 -0.78
N ALA A 48 -6.97 -12.08 0.04
CA ALA A 48 -6.13 -12.50 1.16
C ALA A 48 -4.77 -13.05 0.68
N MET A 49 -4.75 -13.88 -0.39
CA MET A 49 -3.52 -14.38 -0.99
C MET A 49 -2.65 -13.24 -1.55
N GLU A 50 -3.25 -12.30 -2.27
CA GLU A 50 -2.52 -11.15 -2.83
C GLU A 50 -1.89 -10.29 -1.74
N LEU A 51 -2.64 -9.95 -0.68
CA LEU A 51 -2.09 -9.20 0.45
C LEU A 51 -0.90 -9.92 1.10
N CYS A 52 -1.00 -11.24 1.27
CA CYS A 52 0.09 -12.04 1.86
C CYS A 52 1.29 -12.17 0.92
N ASN A 53 1.09 -12.31 -0.39
CA ASN A 53 2.17 -12.37 -1.37
C ASN A 53 3.01 -11.09 -1.38
N PHE A 54 2.38 -9.95 -1.17
CA PHE A 54 3.05 -8.64 -1.09
C PHE A 54 3.50 -8.24 0.32
N GLY A 55 3.43 -9.13 1.33
CA GLY A 55 4.09 -8.91 2.61
C GLY A 55 3.23 -8.94 3.87
N ALA A 56 1.90 -9.04 3.76
CA ALA A 56 1.04 -9.22 4.93
C ALA A 56 1.29 -10.59 5.58
N LYS A 57 1.81 -10.59 6.82
CA LYS A 57 2.23 -11.82 7.52
C LYS A 57 1.10 -12.41 8.38
N VAL A 58 -0.10 -12.53 7.83
CA VAL A 58 -1.27 -13.06 8.56
C VAL A 58 -1.46 -14.55 8.30
N ILE A 59 -1.41 -14.95 7.02
CA ILE A 59 -1.52 -16.35 6.60
C ILE A 59 -0.40 -16.64 5.60
N TYR A 60 0.12 -17.85 5.61
CA TYR A 60 1.03 -18.30 4.57
C TYR A 60 0.23 -18.74 3.32
N PRO A 61 0.36 -18.06 2.15
CA PRO A 61 -0.53 -18.24 1.00
C PRO A 61 -0.75 -19.68 0.54
N PRO A 62 0.27 -20.55 0.45
CA PRO A 62 0.08 -21.95 0.01
C PRO A 62 -0.84 -22.75 0.92
N THR A 63 -1.07 -22.32 2.16
CA THR A 63 -1.93 -23.05 3.11
C THR A 63 -3.42 -22.83 2.87
N ILE A 64 -3.78 -21.87 2.04
CA ILE A 64 -5.19 -21.56 1.71
C ILE A 64 -5.78 -22.62 0.78
N TYR A 65 -4.98 -23.23 -0.10
CA TYR A 65 -5.47 -24.13 -1.14
C TYR A 65 -6.40 -25.27 -0.67
N PRO A 66 -6.12 -26.02 0.41
CA PRO A 66 -7.00 -27.12 0.83
C PRO A 66 -8.42 -26.67 1.14
N VAL A 67 -8.56 -25.57 1.90
CA VAL A 67 -9.86 -25.03 2.30
C VAL A 67 -10.55 -24.28 1.15
N TYR A 68 -9.79 -23.65 0.25
CA TYR A 68 -10.32 -23.01 -0.95
C TYR A 68 -11.09 -23.97 -1.85
N HIS A 69 -10.55 -25.17 -2.09
CA HIS A 69 -11.19 -26.18 -2.94
C HIS A 69 -12.50 -26.72 -2.36
N LYS A 70 -12.59 -26.78 -1.04
CA LYS A 70 -13.79 -27.24 -0.32
C LYS A 70 -14.76 -26.10 0.02
N ASN A 71 -14.45 -24.85 -0.35
CA ASN A 71 -15.23 -23.66 0.05
C ASN A 71 -15.38 -23.49 1.57
N ILE A 72 -14.41 -23.95 2.36
CA ILE A 72 -14.45 -23.78 3.81
C ILE A 72 -13.94 -22.37 4.12
N PRO A 73 -14.77 -21.47 4.66
CA PRO A 73 -14.35 -20.12 4.99
C PRO A 73 -13.33 -20.12 6.12
N ILE A 74 -12.45 -19.10 6.13
CA ILE A 74 -11.47 -18.88 7.19
C ILE A 74 -11.90 -17.64 7.99
N ARG A 75 -11.75 -17.69 9.31
CA ARG A 75 -11.91 -16.55 10.20
C ARG A 75 -10.61 -16.33 10.95
N ILE A 76 -10.06 -15.12 10.85
CA ILE A 76 -8.86 -14.69 11.59
C ILE A 76 -9.31 -13.97 12.84
N LEU A 77 -8.86 -14.42 13.99
CA LEU A 77 -9.26 -13.92 15.29
C LEU A 77 -8.02 -13.65 16.16
N ASN A 78 -8.13 -12.71 17.09
CA ASN A 78 -7.05 -12.37 17.99
C ASN A 78 -7.22 -13.06 19.35
N THR A 79 -6.24 -13.87 19.74
CA THR A 79 -6.21 -14.54 21.04
C THR A 79 -6.16 -13.56 22.22
N PHE A 80 -5.51 -12.40 22.02
CA PHE A 80 -5.37 -11.38 23.06
C PHE A 80 -6.52 -10.35 23.06
N ASN A 81 -7.37 -10.36 22.00
CA ASN A 81 -8.56 -9.52 21.90
C ASN A 81 -9.74 -10.35 21.33
N PRO A 82 -10.28 -11.28 22.12
CA PRO A 82 -11.33 -12.22 21.63
C PRO A 82 -12.64 -11.55 21.23
N THR A 83 -12.86 -10.30 21.65
CA THR A 83 -14.05 -9.52 21.30
C THR A 83 -13.95 -8.82 19.95
N ALA A 84 -12.76 -8.75 19.36
CA ALA A 84 -12.57 -8.19 18.04
C ALA A 84 -13.32 -9.05 16.99
N PRO A 85 -13.99 -8.43 16.00
CA PRO A 85 -14.79 -9.15 15.00
C PRO A 85 -13.94 -10.05 14.08
N GLY A 86 -12.65 -9.74 13.94
CA GLY A 86 -11.74 -10.47 13.08
C GLY A 86 -11.96 -10.21 11.59
N THR A 87 -11.29 -11.00 10.74
CA THR A 87 -11.49 -10.99 9.29
C THR A 87 -12.12 -12.30 8.82
N TYR A 88 -13.20 -12.23 8.06
CA TYR A 88 -13.85 -13.36 7.43
C TYR A 88 -13.37 -13.48 5.97
N ILE A 89 -12.84 -14.67 5.60
CA ILE A 89 -12.31 -14.94 4.27
C ILE A 89 -13.15 -16.04 3.62
N SER A 90 -13.72 -15.75 2.46
CA SER A 90 -14.57 -16.70 1.74
C SER A 90 -14.40 -16.59 0.23
N LYS A 91 -15.07 -17.46 -0.52
CA LYS A 91 -15.12 -17.39 -1.98
C LYS A 91 -16.09 -16.34 -2.49
N GLU A 92 -17.09 -16.01 -1.68
CA GLU A 92 -18.16 -15.12 -2.10
C GLU A 92 -17.71 -13.65 -2.07
N ARG A 93 -17.91 -12.98 -3.20
CA ARG A 93 -17.82 -11.51 -3.27
C ARG A 93 -19.08 -10.94 -2.62
N VAL A 94 -18.92 -10.19 -1.56
CA VAL A 94 -20.00 -9.35 -1.06
C VAL A 94 -20.05 -8.11 -1.95
N LYS A 95 -21.08 -8.00 -2.79
CA LYS A 95 -21.42 -6.75 -3.48
C LYS A 95 -22.02 -5.80 -2.44
N GLU A 96 -21.16 -5.07 -1.77
CA GLU A 96 -21.59 -4.00 -0.88
C GLU A 96 -21.53 -2.69 -1.68
N GLU A 97 -22.69 -2.16 -2.03
CA GLU A 97 -22.82 -0.82 -2.57
C GLU A 97 -22.23 0.18 -1.58
N GLY A 98 -21.24 0.98 -2.03
CA GLY A 98 -20.64 2.05 -1.22
C GLY A 98 -19.38 1.69 -0.44
N LYS A 99 -18.83 0.45 -0.50
CA LYS A 99 -17.57 0.10 0.19
C LYS A 99 -16.32 0.29 -0.68
N ALA A 100 -15.18 0.42 0.01
CA ALA A 100 -13.87 0.71 -0.58
C ALA A 100 -13.54 -0.19 -1.77
N ILE A 101 -13.10 0.41 -2.88
CA ILE A 101 -12.76 -0.27 -4.13
C ILE A 101 -11.53 -1.16 -3.92
N ILE A 102 -10.57 -0.72 -3.09
CA ILE A 102 -9.43 -1.52 -2.64
C ILE A 102 -9.65 -2.01 -1.21
N LYS A 103 -9.14 -3.18 -0.90
CA LYS A 103 -9.25 -3.79 0.43
C LYS A 103 -8.04 -3.49 1.30
N GLY A 104 -6.85 -3.44 0.71
CA GLY A 104 -5.64 -3.19 1.48
C GLY A 104 -4.45 -2.80 0.63
N ILE A 105 -3.41 -2.35 1.33
CA ILE A 105 -2.11 -2.00 0.79
C ILE A 105 -1.08 -2.90 1.46
N SER A 106 -0.22 -3.51 0.67
CA SER A 106 0.87 -4.34 1.17
C SER A 106 2.20 -3.93 0.55
N SER A 107 3.33 -4.26 1.20
CA SER A 107 4.64 -3.90 0.68
C SER A 107 5.71 -4.94 0.98
N ILE A 108 6.65 -5.07 0.05
CA ILE A 108 7.89 -5.82 0.20
C ILE A 108 9.03 -4.81 0.27
N ASN A 109 9.67 -4.72 1.44
CA ASN A 109 10.73 -3.74 1.71
C ASN A 109 12.08 -4.14 1.12
N ASP A 110 12.25 -5.42 0.81
CA ASP A 110 13.48 -6.04 0.30
C ASP A 110 13.29 -6.34 -1.19
N THR A 111 13.49 -5.32 -2.03
CA THR A 111 13.31 -5.42 -3.49
C THR A 111 14.56 -4.93 -4.22
N CYS A 112 15.01 -5.74 -5.17
CA CYS A 112 15.98 -5.39 -6.19
C CYS A 112 15.34 -5.60 -7.57
N LEU A 113 15.45 -4.62 -8.46
CA LEU A 113 15.07 -4.77 -9.87
C LEU A 113 16.26 -5.24 -10.69
N ILE A 114 16.07 -6.31 -11.43
CA ILE A 114 17.02 -6.82 -12.41
C ILE A 114 16.49 -6.49 -13.79
N THR A 115 17.32 -5.86 -14.63
CA THR A 115 16.97 -5.52 -16.00
C THR A 115 17.89 -6.22 -16.97
N VAL A 116 17.31 -7.02 -17.85
CA VAL A 116 17.96 -7.62 -19.03
C VAL A 116 17.53 -6.81 -20.23
N GLN A 117 18.48 -6.26 -20.97
CA GLN A 117 18.21 -5.32 -22.07
C GLN A 117 19.15 -5.56 -23.25
N GLY A 118 18.60 -5.43 -24.47
CA GLY A 118 19.37 -5.46 -25.70
C GLY A 118 18.51 -5.36 -26.95
N LEU A 119 19.02 -4.74 -27.99
CA LEU A 119 18.32 -4.65 -29.28
C LEU A 119 18.17 -6.01 -29.95
N GLY A 120 19.07 -6.95 -29.70
CA GLY A 120 19.00 -8.32 -30.17
C GLY A 120 17.91 -9.18 -29.51
N MET A 121 17.17 -8.63 -28.52
CA MET A 121 16.00 -9.31 -27.94
C MET A 121 14.74 -9.13 -28.78
N VAL A 122 14.66 -8.07 -29.58
CA VAL A 122 13.43 -7.68 -30.30
C VAL A 122 13.09 -8.74 -31.37
N GLY A 123 11.88 -9.30 -31.29
CA GLY A 123 11.40 -10.33 -32.21
C GLY A 123 12.06 -11.71 -32.03
N VAL A 124 12.92 -11.91 -31.04
CA VAL A 124 13.59 -13.19 -30.78
C VAL A 124 12.75 -14.07 -29.85
N ILE A 125 12.27 -15.20 -30.40
CA ILE A 125 11.46 -16.14 -29.61
C ILE A 125 12.30 -16.82 -28.56
N GLY A 126 11.76 -16.89 -27.32
CA GLY A 126 12.34 -17.69 -26.24
C GLY A 126 13.29 -16.94 -25.30
N VAL A 127 13.55 -15.65 -25.48
CA VAL A 127 14.41 -14.88 -24.58
C VAL A 127 13.88 -14.93 -23.14
N ASN A 128 12.60 -14.67 -22.92
CA ASN A 128 11.99 -14.75 -21.58
C ASN A 128 12.06 -16.15 -20.98
N TYR A 129 11.92 -17.21 -21.80
CA TYR A 129 12.11 -18.58 -21.35
C TYR A 129 13.53 -18.80 -20.81
N ARG A 130 14.55 -18.34 -21.53
CA ARG A 130 15.95 -18.44 -21.10
C ARG A 130 16.18 -17.70 -19.81
N ILE A 131 15.69 -16.47 -19.68
CA ILE A 131 15.79 -15.66 -18.45
C ILE A 131 15.21 -16.44 -17.26
N PHE A 132 13.93 -16.79 -17.30
CA PHE A 132 13.26 -17.41 -16.16
C PHE A 132 13.70 -18.84 -15.87
N LYS A 133 14.08 -19.60 -16.91
CA LYS A 133 14.70 -20.93 -16.73
C LYS A 133 16.02 -20.84 -15.97
N THR A 134 16.86 -19.87 -16.33
CA THR A 134 18.17 -19.67 -15.67
C THR A 134 18.00 -19.27 -14.22
N LEU A 135 17.08 -18.33 -13.92
CA LEU A 135 16.76 -17.96 -12.54
C LEU A 135 16.22 -19.15 -11.74
N ALA A 136 15.26 -19.89 -12.29
CA ALA A 136 14.66 -21.05 -11.61
C ALA A 136 15.69 -22.17 -11.32
N LYS A 137 16.62 -22.46 -12.25
CA LYS A 137 17.70 -23.43 -12.04
C LYS A 137 18.64 -23.06 -10.88
N ASN A 138 18.77 -21.77 -10.61
CA ASN A 138 19.60 -21.24 -9.52
C ASN A 138 18.80 -20.92 -8.25
N GLY A 139 17.52 -21.34 -8.17
CA GLY A 139 16.69 -21.17 -6.98
C GLY A 139 16.24 -19.73 -6.72
N ILE A 140 16.35 -18.84 -7.71
CA ILE A 140 16.01 -17.42 -7.59
C ILE A 140 14.52 -17.24 -7.85
N SER A 141 13.81 -16.69 -6.84
CA SER A 141 12.38 -16.42 -6.92
C SER A 141 12.10 -15.02 -7.46
N VAL A 142 11.28 -14.94 -8.51
CA VAL A 142 10.81 -13.68 -9.10
C VAL A 142 9.38 -13.41 -8.62
N PHE A 143 9.11 -12.22 -8.09
CA PHE A 143 7.77 -11.87 -7.57
C PHE A 143 7.07 -10.73 -8.30
N MET A 144 7.74 -10.08 -9.26
CA MET A 144 7.14 -9.09 -10.17
C MET A 144 7.88 -9.13 -11.50
N VAL A 145 7.16 -8.99 -12.61
CA VAL A 145 7.72 -8.88 -13.96
C VAL A 145 7.10 -7.68 -14.65
N SER A 146 7.90 -6.86 -15.27
CA SER A 146 7.48 -5.74 -16.10
C SER A 146 8.27 -5.76 -17.42
N GLN A 147 7.57 -5.77 -18.53
CA GLN A 147 8.17 -5.77 -19.86
C GLN A 147 7.56 -4.65 -20.70
N ALA A 148 8.42 -3.83 -21.32
CA ALA A 148 7.97 -2.82 -22.26
C ALA A 148 7.51 -3.48 -23.58
N SER A 149 6.53 -2.87 -24.25
CA SER A 149 5.99 -3.37 -25.53
C SER A 149 7.03 -3.42 -26.65
N SER A 150 8.15 -2.70 -26.52
CA SER A 150 9.26 -2.72 -27.46
C SER A 150 10.09 -4.02 -27.45
N GLU A 151 9.83 -4.93 -26.49
CA GLU A 151 10.55 -6.20 -26.30
C GLU A 151 12.07 -6.06 -26.10
N ASN A 152 12.60 -4.85 -26.06
CA ASN A 152 14.05 -4.60 -25.92
C ASN A 152 14.56 -4.69 -24.48
N ASN A 153 13.66 -4.81 -23.49
CA ASN A 153 14.01 -5.04 -22.12
C ASN A 153 12.97 -5.89 -21.39
N THR A 154 13.44 -6.66 -20.42
CA THR A 154 12.62 -7.35 -19.42
C THR A 154 13.18 -7.01 -18.05
N THR A 155 12.34 -6.41 -17.19
CA THR A 155 12.68 -6.05 -15.81
C THR A 155 11.86 -6.92 -14.85
N PHE A 156 12.50 -7.43 -13.82
CA PHE A 156 11.80 -8.25 -12.82
C PHE A 156 12.37 -8.00 -11.42
N ALA A 157 11.56 -8.26 -10.40
CA ALA A 157 11.92 -8.05 -9.02
C ALA A 157 12.34 -9.35 -8.33
N VAL A 158 13.45 -9.29 -7.62
CA VAL A 158 13.99 -10.35 -6.76
C VAL A 158 14.33 -9.79 -5.37
N ARG A 159 14.65 -10.65 -4.40
CA ARG A 159 15.21 -10.21 -3.12
C ARG A 159 16.63 -9.67 -3.30
N ASN A 160 17.04 -8.70 -2.46
CA ASN A 160 18.40 -8.16 -2.53
C ASN A 160 19.47 -9.23 -2.35
N ALA A 161 19.21 -10.28 -1.54
CA ALA A 161 20.11 -11.40 -1.33
C ALA A 161 20.40 -12.18 -2.62
N ASP A 162 19.46 -12.23 -3.56
CA ASP A 162 19.56 -12.99 -4.81
C ASP A 162 20.12 -12.14 -5.96
N ALA A 163 20.25 -10.81 -5.77
CA ALA A 163 20.52 -9.86 -6.84
C ALA A 163 21.84 -10.12 -7.57
N ASP A 164 22.93 -10.30 -6.81
CA ASP A 164 24.27 -10.46 -7.39
C ASP A 164 24.38 -11.81 -8.12
N LEU A 165 23.80 -12.88 -7.58
CA LEU A 165 23.72 -14.17 -8.24
C LEU A 165 22.87 -14.09 -9.52
N ALA A 166 21.73 -13.39 -9.48
CA ALA A 166 20.89 -13.20 -10.66
C ALA A 166 21.61 -12.50 -11.80
N VAL A 167 22.36 -11.44 -11.51
CA VAL A 167 23.19 -10.73 -12.50
C VAL A 167 24.25 -11.67 -13.09
N GLN A 168 24.97 -12.41 -12.25
CA GLN A 168 26.01 -13.32 -12.69
C GLN A 168 25.46 -14.39 -13.64
N VAL A 169 24.45 -15.16 -13.21
CA VAL A 169 23.93 -16.28 -13.99
C VAL A 169 23.27 -15.86 -15.29
N LEU A 170 22.69 -14.66 -15.34
CA LEU A 170 22.11 -14.11 -16.56
C LEU A 170 23.20 -13.61 -17.52
N ASN A 171 24.24 -12.98 -17.02
CA ASN A 171 25.39 -12.58 -17.82
C ASN A 171 26.12 -13.79 -18.42
N ASP A 172 26.18 -14.90 -17.71
CA ASP A 172 26.75 -16.16 -18.20
C ASP A 172 25.83 -16.81 -19.25
N GLU A 173 24.50 -16.83 -19.02
CA GLU A 173 23.52 -17.37 -19.98
C GLU A 173 23.55 -16.65 -21.33
N PHE A 174 23.74 -15.32 -21.30
CA PHE A 174 23.74 -14.47 -22.48
C PHE A 174 25.13 -13.99 -22.89
N ALA A 175 26.18 -14.76 -22.52
CA ALA A 175 27.58 -14.37 -22.78
C ALA A 175 27.89 -14.16 -24.26
N LEU A 176 27.30 -14.97 -25.15
CA LEU A 176 27.52 -14.89 -26.60
C LEU A 176 26.88 -13.60 -27.16
N GLU A 177 25.60 -13.38 -26.85
CA GLU A 177 24.85 -12.20 -27.31
C GLU A 177 25.48 -10.89 -26.80
N ARG A 178 26.00 -10.90 -25.57
CA ARG A 178 26.76 -9.77 -24.99
C ARG A 178 28.09 -9.53 -25.75
N ALA A 179 28.82 -10.58 -26.05
CA ALA A 179 30.07 -10.47 -26.80
C ALA A 179 29.84 -9.96 -28.24
N GLN A 180 28.69 -10.23 -28.84
CA GLN A 180 28.27 -9.75 -30.14
C GLN A 180 27.69 -8.33 -30.12
N GLY A 181 27.41 -7.78 -28.93
CA GLY A 181 26.81 -6.43 -28.76
C GLY A 181 25.28 -6.43 -28.93
N ASP A 182 24.65 -7.59 -29.03
CA ASP A 182 23.19 -7.73 -29.16
C ASP A 182 22.47 -7.51 -27.83
N MET A 183 23.14 -7.78 -26.71
CA MET A 183 22.65 -7.59 -25.35
C MET A 183 23.66 -6.81 -24.49
N ASN A 184 23.13 -6.01 -23.60
CA ASN A 184 23.92 -5.28 -22.60
C ASN A 184 24.19 -6.17 -21.39
N ASP A 185 25.09 -5.68 -20.51
CA ASP A 185 25.24 -6.26 -19.18
C ASP A 185 23.93 -6.16 -18.40
N THR A 186 23.60 -7.23 -17.68
CA THR A 186 22.43 -7.23 -16.78
C THR A 186 22.66 -6.23 -15.65
N VAL A 187 21.67 -5.37 -15.40
CA VAL A 187 21.76 -4.31 -14.38
C VAL A 187 20.89 -4.68 -13.19
N ALA A 188 21.42 -4.47 -11.98
CA ALA A 188 20.71 -4.58 -10.72
C ALA A 188 20.52 -3.21 -10.08
N GLU A 189 19.29 -2.83 -9.76
CA GLU A 189 18.96 -1.61 -9.00
C GLU A 189 18.46 -2.02 -7.62
N LYS A 190 19.27 -1.73 -6.59
CA LYS A 190 19.01 -2.04 -5.16
C LYS A 190 18.32 -0.87 -4.44
N ASP A 191 18.04 -1.05 -3.14
CA ASP A 191 17.38 -0.05 -2.27
C ASP A 191 15.99 0.37 -2.75
N LEU A 192 15.21 -0.62 -3.17
CA LEU A 192 13.86 -0.45 -3.64
C LEU A 192 12.84 -1.12 -2.72
N ALA A 193 11.59 -0.72 -2.86
CA ALA A 193 10.45 -1.35 -2.25
C ALA A 193 9.34 -1.55 -3.28
N THR A 194 8.69 -2.72 -3.23
CA THR A 194 7.49 -3.00 -4.00
C THR A 194 6.27 -2.72 -3.14
N VAL A 195 5.31 -1.99 -3.67
CA VAL A 195 4.03 -1.71 -3.03
C VAL A 195 2.91 -2.23 -3.92
N ALA A 196 1.89 -2.82 -3.32
CA ALA A 196 0.70 -3.27 -4.03
C ALA A 196 -0.56 -2.75 -3.35
N ILE A 197 -1.51 -2.25 -4.15
CA ILE A 197 -2.89 -2.07 -3.75
C ILE A 197 -3.68 -3.29 -4.20
N VAL A 198 -4.54 -3.81 -3.33
CA VAL A 198 -5.27 -5.07 -3.55
C VAL A 198 -6.77 -4.86 -3.41
N GLY A 199 -7.55 -5.41 -4.33
CA GLY A 199 -9.00 -5.43 -4.26
C GLY A 199 -9.63 -5.92 -5.57
N GLU A 200 -10.50 -6.91 -5.50
CA GLU A 200 -11.18 -7.44 -6.69
C GLU A 200 -12.20 -6.44 -7.30
N ASN A 201 -12.65 -5.45 -6.51
CA ASN A 201 -13.55 -4.40 -7.00
C ASN A 201 -12.84 -3.37 -7.91
N MET A 202 -11.52 -3.42 -8.04
CA MET A 202 -10.77 -2.60 -9.00
C MET A 202 -11.08 -3.00 -10.45
N LYS A 203 -11.47 -4.25 -10.67
CA LYS A 203 -11.69 -4.78 -12.01
C LYS A 203 -12.77 -3.98 -12.74
N ARG A 204 -12.38 -3.43 -13.90
CA ARG A 204 -13.22 -2.60 -14.76
C ARG A 204 -13.74 -1.32 -14.08
N THR A 205 -13.13 -0.90 -12.99
CA THR A 205 -13.46 0.36 -12.32
C THR A 205 -12.56 1.47 -12.87
N PRO A 206 -13.11 2.45 -13.61
CA PRO A 206 -12.30 3.53 -14.20
C PRO A 206 -11.66 4.39 -13.12
N GLY A 207 -10.46 4.91 -13.41
CA GLY A 207 -9.81 5.94 -12.61
C GLY A 207 -8.94 5.44 -11.46
N ILE A 208 -8.93 4.13 -11.12
CA ILE A 208 -8.15 3.61 -9.98
C ILE A 208 -6.65 3.83 -10.18
N ALA A 209 -6.11 3.43 -11.34
CA ALA A 209 -4.70 3.65 -11.67
C ALA A 209 -4.37 5.16 -11.70
N GLY A 210 -5.26 5.99 -12.27
CA GLY A 210 -5.11 7.44 -12.28
C GLY A 210 -5.07 8.04 -10.86
N LYS A 211 -5.95 7.59 -9.96
CA LYS A 211 -5.96 7.99 -8.54
C LYS A 211 -4.68 7.57 -7.83
N LEU A 212 -4.22 6.32 -8.04
CA LEU A 212 -2.99 5.80 -7.44
C LEU A 212 -1.77 6.60 -7.87
N PHE A 213 -1.50 6.65 -9.18
CA PHE A 213 -0.30 7.33 -9.69
C PHE A 213 -0.37 8.85 -9.53
N GLY A 214 -1.56 9.44 -9.60
CA GLY A 214 -1.77 10.85 -9.28
C GLY A 214 -1.48 11.18 -7.81
N THR A 215 -1.82 10.27 -6.89
CA THR A 215 -1.48 10.43 -5.46
C THR A 215 0.02 10.36 -5.23
N LEU A 216 0.71 9.39 -5.84
CA LEU A 216 2.17 9.29 -5.76
C LEU A 216 2.86 10.51 -6.38
N GLY A 217 2.40 10.97 -7.55
CA GLY A 217 2.94 12.16 -8.23
C GLY A 217 2.81 13.43 -7.39
N ARG A 218 1.64 13.68 -6.80
CA ARG A 218 1.43 14.81 -5.87
C ARG A 218 2.33 14.73 -4.63
N ALA A 219 2.60 13.52 -4.16
CA ALA A 219 3.55 13.29 -3.07
C ALA A 219 5.03 13.40 -3.50
N GLY A 220 5.33 13.71 -4.78
CA GLY A 220 6.69 13.80 -5.31
C GLY A 220 7.40 12.46 -5.35
N ILE A 221 6.67 11.35 -5.53
CA ILE A 221 7.22 10.00 -5.57
C ILE A 221 7.22 9.50 -7.01
N SER A 222 8.42 9.18 -7.52
CA SER A 222 8.60 8.56 -8.84
C SER A 222 8.40 7.06 -8.75
N VAL A 223 7.58 6.51 -9.66
CA VAL A 223 7.41 5.07 -9.87
C VAL A 223 8.46 4.59 -10.88
N ILE A 224 9.24 3.56 -10.50
CA ILE A 224 10.34 3.03 -11.30
C ILE A 224 9.83 1.95 -12.27
N ALA A 225 8.99 1.05 -11.76
CA ALA A 225 8.33 0.00 -12.52
C ALA A 225 6.94 -0.24 -11.99
N CYS A 226 6.03 -0.73 -12.83
CA CYS A 226 4.69 -1.12 -12.40
C CYS A 226 4.23 -2.37 -13.15
N ALA A 227 3.33 -3.13 -12.53
CA ALA A 227 2.68 -4.29 -13.12
C ALA A 227 1.22 -4.33 -12.71
N GLN A 228 0.34 -4.59 -13.67
CA GLN A 228 -1.08 -4.85 -13.46
C GLN A 228 -1.48 -6.00 -14.40
N GLY A 229 -1.90 -7.12 -13.82
CA GLY A 229 -2.38 -8.27 -14.61
C GLY A 229 -3.80 -8.06 -15.13
N ALA A 230 -4.21 -8.84 -16.11
CA ALA A 230 -5.57 -8.82 -16.67
C ALA A 230 -6.65 -9.25 -15.66
N SER A 231 -6.27 -9.85 -14.52
CA SER A 231 -7.15 -10.11 -13.38
C SER A 231 -7.60 -8.83 -12.70
N GLU A 232 -6.79 -7.76 -12.77
CA GLU A 232 -7.03 -6.46 -12.14
C GLU A 232 -7.30 -6.54 -10.62
N THR A 233 -6.79 -7.58 -9.96
CA THR A 233 -6.95 -7.81 -8.51
C THR A 233 -5.94 -7.04 -7.68
N ASN A 234 -4.80 -6.68 -8.30
CA ASN A 234 -3.79 -5.82 -7.72
C ASN A 234 -3.18 -4.88 -8.77
N ILE A 235 -2.63 -3.77 -8.29
CA ILE A 235 -1.67 -2.92 -9.01
C ILE A 235 -0.44 -2.87 -8.13
N SER A 236 0.67 -3.42 -8.63
CA SER A 236 1.96 -3.39 -7.95
C SER A 236 2.92 -2.42 -8.65
N PHE A 237 3.74 -1.74 -7.87
CA PHE A 237 4.72 -0.78 -8.37
C PHE A 237 5.94 -0.72 -7.47
N VAL A 238 7.05 -0.29 -8.05
CA VAL A 238 8.34 -0.21 -7.37
C VAL A 238 8.77 1.25 -7.25
N ILE A 239 9.25 1.60 -6.06
CA ILE A 239 9.75 2.93 -5.71
C ILE A 239 11.08 2.82 -4.95
N LYS A 240 11.82 3.92 -4.81
CA LYS A 240 12.96 3.98 -3.90
C LYS A 240 12.50 3.72 -2.47
N HIS A 241 13.21 2.85 -1.74
CA HIS A 241 12.87 2.44 -0.37
C HIS A 241 12.68 3.64 0.58
N LYS A 242 13.47 4.70 0.45
CA LYS A 242 13.36 5.92 1.27
C LYS A 242 11.99 6.59 1.21
N TYR A 243 11.21 6.37 0.16
CA TYR A 243 9.85 6.93 -0.01
C TYR A 243 8.74 5.99 0.45
N LEU A 244 9.06 4.77 0.90
CA LEU A 244 8.05 3.75 1.20
C LEU A 244 7.00 4.24 2.21
N ARG A 245 7.43 4.74 3.37
CA ARG A 245 6.52 5.23 4.41
C ARG A 245 5.61 6.36 3.89
N LYS A 246 6.18 7.30 3.13
CA LYS A 246 5.44 8.40 2.52
C LYS A 246 4.40 7.88 1.53
N ALA A 247 4.78 6.95 0.66
CA ALA A 247 3.89 6.33 -0.31
C ALA A 247 2.71 5.61 0.37
N LEU A 248 2.99 4.76 1.36
CA LEU A 248 1.97 4.01 2.08
C LEU A 248 0.96 4.93 2.76
N ASN A 249 1.40 5.98 3.47
CA ASN A 249 0.51 6.96 4.09
C ASN A 249 -0.34 7.70 3.04
N SER A 250 0.29 8.25 2.00
CA SER A 250 -0.44 9.00 0.96
C SER A 250 -1.50 8.16 0.25
N ILE A 251 -1.20 6.88 -0.04
CA ILE A 251 -2.16 5.96 -0.67
C ILE A 251 -3.27 5.61 0.31
N HIS A 252 -2.93 5.29 1.57
CA HIS A 252 -3.92 4.93 2.58
C HIS A 252 -4.90 6.08 2.81
N ASP A 253 -4.41 7.29 2.99
CA ASP A 253 -5.24 8.48 3.14
C ASP A 253 -6.14 8.70 1.92
N SER A 254 -5.59 8.54 0.72
CA SER A 254 -6.35 8.73 -0.52
C SER A 254 -7.46 7.70 -0.72
N PHE A 255 -7.26 6.44 -0.34
CA PHE A 255 -8.18 5.35 -0.66
C PHE A 255 -9.10 4.95 0.50
N PHE A 256 -8.68 5.14 1.76
CA PHE A 256 -9.40 4.63 2.92
C PHE A 256 -9.95 5.71 3.85
N LEU A 257 -9.35 6.90 3.87
CA LEU A 257 -9.76 7.96 4.82
C LEU A 257 -10.65 9.02 4.20
N SER A 258 -10.85 9.06 2.88
CA SER A 258 -11.64 10.14 2.31
C SER A 258 -12.58 9.74 1.17
N GLU A 259 -13.87 9.71 1.49
CA GLU A 259 -14.89 10.16 0.53
C GLU A 259 -14.69 11.67 0.22
N TYR A 260 -13.86 12.35 0.99
CA TYR A 260 -13.65 13.80 0.94
C TYR A 260 -12.17 14.11 0.70
N LYS A 261 -11.92 15.12 -0.15
CA LYS A 261 -10.59 15.75 -0.23
C LYS A 261 -10.35 16.50 1.09
N VAL A 262 -9.39 16.03 1.89
CA VAL A 262 -9.05 16.70 3.14
C VAL A 262 -7.96 17.75 2.86
N LEU A 263 -8.21 18.99 3.25
CA LEU A 263 -7.21 20.05 3.31
C LEU A 263 -6.87 20.30 4.78
N ASN A 264 -5.62 20.08 5.14
CA ASN A 264 -5.11 20.36 6.48
C ASN A 264 -4.65 21.81 6.57
N LEU A 265 -5.21 22.54 7.50
CA LEU A 265 -5.02 23.98 7.64
C LEU A 265 -4.31 24.29 8.95
N PHE A 266 -3.30 25.14 8.87
CA PHE A 266 -2.74 25.84 10.02
C PHE A 266 -3.12 27.32 9.95
N ILE A 267 -3.73 27.87 11.00
CA ILE A 267 -4.19 29.25 11.04
C ILE A 267 -3.34 30.04 12.04
N ALA A 268 -2.42 30.83 11.50
CA ALA A 268 -1.60 31.72 12.29
C ALA A 268 -2.37 33.02 12.61
N GLY A 269 -2.78 33.16 13.88
CA GLY A 269 -3.52 34.29 14.39
C GLY A 269 -5.03 34.02 14.50
N VAL A 270 -5.48 33.67 15.69
CA VAL A 270 -6.90 33.46 16.03
C VAL A 270 -7.55 34.72 16.69
N GLY A 271 -7.16 35.90 16.21
CA GLY A 271 -7.85 37.17 16.53
C GLY A 271 -9.16 37.33 15.77
N THR A 272 -9.61 38.56 15.58
CA THR A 272 -10.91 38.85 14.91
C THR A 272 -11.01 38.17 13.54
N VAL A 273 -10.00 38.28 12.71
CA VAL A 273 -10.04 37.72 11.32
C VAL A 273 -9.94 36.20 11.35
N GLY A 274 -8.93 35.64 12.05
CA GLY A 274 -8.74 34.18 12.12
C GLY A 274 -9.89 33.48 12.85
N GLY A 275 -10.42 34.07 13.91
CA GLY A 275 -11.60 33.55 14.61
C GLY A 275 -12.84 33.52 13.72
N ASN A 276 -13.08 34.57 12.94
CA ASN A 276 -14.19 34.57 11.94
C ASN A 276 -13.96 33.51 10.85
N LEU A 277 -12.74 33.30 10.40
CA LEU A 277 -12.43 32.25 9.44
C LEU A 277 -12.71 30.85 10.02
N LEU A 278 -12.29 30.60 11.25
CA LEU A 278 -12.58 29.32 11.94
C LEU A 278 -14.09 29.07 12.07
N GLU A 279 -14.85 30.11 12.42
CA GLU A 279 -16.31 30.03 12.50
C GLU A 279 -16.95 29.76 11.13
N GLN A 280 -16.46 30.39 10.07
CA GLN A 280 -16.91 30.11 8.70
C GLN A 280 -16.59 28.66 8.30
N ILE A 281 -15.41 28.16 8.61
CA ILE A 281 -15.03 26.75 8.37
C ILE A 281 -16.01 25.84 9.11
N ARG A 282 -16.27 26.08 10.39
CA ARG A 282 -17.20 25.29 11.22
C ARG A 282 -18.60 25.23 10.61
N ILE A 283 -19.15 26.36 10.21
CA ILE A 283 -20.50 26.46 9.64
C ILE A 283 -20.58 25.86 8.24
N GLN A 284 -19.57 26.10 7.38
CA GLN A 284 -19.61 25.69 5.98
C GLN A 284 -19.14 24.23 5.76
N GLN A 285 -18.44 23.64 6.71
CA GLN A 285 -17.88 22.30 6.59
C GLN A 285 -18.90 21.23 6.13
N PRO A 286 -20.11 21.12 6.73
CA PRO A 286 -21.10 20.15 6.28
C PRO A 286 -21.54 20.33 4.83
N LYS A 287 -21.59 21.57 4.36
CA LYS A 287 -21.94 21.91 2.98
C LYS A 287 -20.81 21.57 2.02
N LEU A 288 -19.56 21.94 2.36
CA LEU A 288 -18.37 21.64 1.58
C LEU A 288 -18.17 20.13 1.43
N MET A 289 -18.38 19.37 2.50
CA MET A 289 -18.32 17.92 2.45
C MET A 289 -19.37 17.33 1.51
N ARG A 290 -20.64 17.72 1.62
CA ARG A 290 -21.73 17.16 0.81
C ARG A 290 -21.68 17.59 -0.66
N GLN A 291 -21.35 18.84 -0.95
CA GLN A 291 -21.43 19.40 -2.32
C GLN A 291 -20.12 19.29 -3.09
N ASN A 292 -18.99 19.41 -2.41
CA ASN A 292 -17.67 19.49 -3.03
C ASN A 292 -16.76 18.31 -2.68
N GLY A 293 -17.20 17.39 -1.81
CA GLY A 293 -16.33 16.34 -1.31
C GLY A 293 -15.07 16.90 -0.63
N LEU A 294 -15.18 18.06 0.05
CA LEU A 294 -14.05 18.76 0.65
C LEU A 294 -14.23 18.88 2.16
N LYS A 295 -13.25 18.35 2.92
CA LYS A 295 -13.13 18.51 4.37
C LYS A 295 -11.98 19.46 4.67
N LEU A 296 -12.26 20.54 5.38
CA LEU A 296 -11.24 21.45 5.92
C LEU A 296 -10.87 20.99 7.33
N ASN A 297 -9.69 20.45 7.50
CA ASN A 297 -9.20 19.92 8.78
C ASN A 297 -8.23 20.93 9.39
N VAL A 298 -8.61 21.61 10.47
CA VAL A 298 -7.74 22.57 11.15
C VAL A 298 -6.82 21.81 12.09
N VAL A 299 -5.57 21.63 11.68
CA VAL A 299 -4.54 20.87 12.42
C VAL A 299 -3.65 21.72 13.29
N GLY A 300 -3.75 23.05 13.15
CA GLY A 300 -3.01 23.96 14.02
C GLY A 300 -3.63 25.35 14.05
N ILE A 301 -3.55 25.96 15.21
CA ILE A 301 -3.94 27.36 15.43
C ILE A 301 -2.88 28.04 16.32
N SER A 302 -2.68 29.33 16.14
CA SER A 302 -1.83 30.09 17.05
C SER A 302 -2.34 31.52 17.30
N ASN A 303 -1.94 32.08 18.41
CA ASN A 303 -2.01 33.51 18.68
C ASN A 303 -0.60 34.04 19.01
N SER A 304 -0.46 35.29 19.45
CA SER A 304 0.82 35.90 19.80
C SER A 304 1.54 35.25 21.01
N LYS A 305 0.86 34.38 21.76
CA LYS A 305 1.37 33.79 22.99
C LYS A 305 1.41 32.28 22.97
N LYS A 306 0.42 31.64 22.37
CA LYS A 306 0.23 30.21 22.39
C LYS A 306 -0.05 29.64 20.99
N ALA A 307 0.35 28.39 20.78
CA ALA A 307 0.02 27.58 19.62
C ALA A 307 -0.48 26.22 20.06
N LEU A 308 -1.41 25.66 19.30
CA LEU A 308 -1.97 24.33 19.49
C LEU A 308 -1.87 23.57 18.17
N LEU A 309 -1.28 22.38 18.22
CA LEU A 309 -1.16 21.46 17.10
C LEU A 309 -1.91 20.16 17.41
N CYS A 310 -2.75 19.70 16.49
CA CYS A 310 -3.47 18.43 16.63
C CYS A 310 -3.57 17.76 15.26
N ARG A 311 -2.92 16.61 15.10
CA ARG A 311 -2.86 15.90 13.82
C ARG A 311 -4.24 15.42 13.33
N GLU A 312 -5.10 15.04 14.25
CA GLU A 312 -6.45 14.56 13.98
C GLU A 312 -7.43 15.70 13.64
N GLY A 313 -7.03 16.92 13.95
CA GLY A 313 -7.84 18.14 13.80
C GLY A 313 -8.33 18.68 15.14
N ILE A 314 -8.37 20.00 15.21
CA ILE A 314 -8.82 20.76 16.40
C ILE A 314 -10.34 20.88 16.35
N ASN A 315 -11.00 20.66 17.49
CA ASN A 315 -12.43 20.86 17.61
C ASN A 315 -12.75 22.38 17.59
N LEU A 316 -13.48 22.82 16.56
CA LEU A 316 -13.77 24.22 16.35
C LEU A 316 -14.88 24.78 17.28
N ASP A 317 -15.57 23.93 18.04
CA ASP A 317 -16.59 24.38 18.98
C ASP A 317 -15.97 24.93 20.29
N ASN A 318 -14.76 24.47 20.66
CA ASN A 318 -14.08 24.85 21.91
C ASN A 318 -12.58 25.20 21.73
N TYR A 319 -12.15 25.52 20.51
CA TYR A 319 -10.74 25.74 20.16
C TYR A 319 -10.03 26.81 21.01
N LEU A 320 -10.77 27.83 21.49
CA LEU A 320 -10.19 28.88 22.33
C LEU A 320 -9.85 28.38 23.74
N GLU A 321 -10.66 27.48 24.29
CA GLU A 321 -10.43 26.86 25.59
C GLU A 321 -9.25 25.88 25.48
N GLU A 322 -9.27 25.03 24.42
CA GLU A 322 -8.16 24.10 24.16
C GLU A 322 -6.83 24.82 23.93
N LEU A 323 -6.81 25.93 23.18
CA LEU A 323 -5.61 26.75 22.99
C LEU A 323 -5.11 27.33 24.31
N LYS A 324 -6.02 27.70 25.22
CA LYS A 324 -5.70 28.29 26.52
C LYS A 324 -5.12 27.27 27.48
N GLU A 325 -5.68 26.05 27.52
CA GLU A 325 -5.32 24.98 28.44
C GLU A 325 -4.13 24.18 27.95
N ASN A 326 -4.16 23.74 26.68
CA ASN A 326 -3.23 22.78 26.11
C ASN A 326 -2.23 23.41 25.11
N GLY A 327 -2.34 24.71 24.84
CA GLY A 327 -1.45 25.40 23.89
C GLY A 327 -0.05 25.61 24.48
N GLU A 328 0.98 25.34 23.69
CA GLU A 328 2.38 25.60 23.96
C GLU A 328 2.76 27.06 23.64
N GLU A 329 3.95 27.51 24.07
CA GLU A 329 4.43 28.85 23.76
C GLU A 329 4.62 29.05 22.25
N SER A 330 4.06 30.12 21.70
CA SER A 330 4.09 30.40 20.26
C SER A 330 5.46 30.90 19.83
N ASN A 331 6.26 30.05 19.22
CA ASN A 331 7.52 30.39 18.56
C ASN A 331 7.40 30.06 17.06
N PRO A 332 7.44 31.04 16.16
CA PRO A 332 7.23 30.82 14.71
C PRO A 332 8.22 29.83 14.07
N GLU A 333 9.47 29.85 14.47
CA GLU A 333 10.48 28.93 13.93
C GLU A 333 10.21 27.49 14.36
N HIS A 334 9.97 27.30 15.66
CA HIS A 334 9.62 25.99 16.22
C HIS A 334 8.31 25.44 15.65
N LEU A 335 7.31 26.30 15.45
CA LEU A 335 6.05 25.90 14.83
C LEU A 335 6.24 25.40 13.39
N CYS A 336 7.07 26.06 12.60
CA CYS A 336 7.38 25.59 11.25
C CYS A 336 8.04 24.20 11.26
N GLU A 337 8.98 23.98 12.18
CA GLU A 337 9.63 22.67 12.35
C GLU A 337 8.63 21.59 12.76
N GLU A 338 7.76 21.86 13.72
CA GLU A 338 6.74 20.90 14.17
C GLU A 338 5.70 20.59 13.09
N ILE A 339 5.24 21.59 12.32
CA ILE A 339 4.34 21.39 11.17
C ILE A 339 5.00 20.48 10.12
N VAL A 340 6.30 20.68 9.84
CA VAL A 340 7.06 19.82 8.93
C VAL A 340 7.21 18.40 9.49
N LYS A 341 7.49 18.25 10.80
CA LYS A 341 7.58 16.96 11.49
C LYS A 341 6.25 16.21 11.52
N MET A 342 5.13 16.91 11.60
CA MET A 342 3.80 16.30 11.54
C MET A 342 3.59 15.53 10.23
N ASN A 343 4.31 15.89 9.17
CA ASN A 343 4.28 15.20 7.86
C ASN A 343 2.85 14.97 7.33
N ILE A 344 2.00 15.99 7.47
CA ILE A 344 0.61 15.99 7.00
C ILE A 344 0.60 16.55 5.57
N PHE A 345 0.06 15.78 4.63
CA PHE A 345 -0.05 16.18 3.21
C PHE A 345 -1.46 16.63 2.89
N ASN A 346 -1.58 17.63 2.02
CA ASN A 346 -2.83 18.11 1.45
C ASN A 346 -3.10 17.47 0.08
#